data_46ca32143f8ecc13ce3581c9213b5ba3
#
_entry.id   46ca32143f8ecc13ce3581c9213b5ba3
#
_cell.length_a   1.000
_cell.length_b   1.000
_cell.length_c   1.000
_cell.angle_alpha   90.00
_cell.angle_beta   90.00
_cell.angle_gamma   90.00
#
_symmetry.space_group_name_H-M   'P 1'
#
loop_
_entity.id
_entity.type
_entity.pdbx_description
1 polymer ?
#
loop_
_entity_poly.entity_id
_entity_poly.type
_entity_poly.pdbx_seq_one_letter_code
_entity_poly.pdbx_strand_id
1 'polypeptide(L)'
;MAATLTTVRIPTFHNLRRSRTHQRSLNEHFISLLTFAKMEGSEITEQVGEDSRAKKKIFVAGATGSTGKRIVEQLLAKGFAVKAGVRDVDKARTTLSSADPSLQIVKADVTEGSDKLAQAIGDDSEAVVCATGFRPGWDLLAPWKVDNFGTVNLVEACRKRNVNRFILISSILVNGAAMGQLLNPAYIFLNVFGLTLVAKLQAENYIRKSGINYTIIRPGGLRNDPPTGNVVMEPEDTLYEGSISRDQVAEVAVEALAYPEASYKVVEIVSRPDAPKRSYHDLFGSIRQR
;
A
#
# COMPACT_ATOMS: atom_id res chain seq x y z
N MET A 1 39.90 -14.30 -58.24
CA MET A 1 39.51 -13.06 -57.53
C MET A 1 39.12 -13.43 -56.09
N ALA A 2 39.98 -13.12 -55.13
CA ALA A 2 39.83 -13.47 -53.73
C ALA A 2 39.08 -12.35 -53.03
N ALA A 3 37.98 -12.67 -52.33
CA ALA A 3 37.24 -11.73 -51.48
C ALA A 3 37.70 -11.85 -50.03
N THR A 4 38.21 -10.73 -49.50
CA THR A 4 38.78 -10.60 -48.17
C THR A 4 37.70 -10.45 -47.14
N LEU A 5 37.62 -11.35 -46.16
CA LEU A 5 36.74 -11.28 -44.98
C LEU A 5 37.39 -10.36 -43.93
N THR A 6 36.75 -9.20 -43.65
CA THR A 6 37.17 -8.29 -42.60
C THR A 6 36.50 -8.70 -41.29
N THR A 7 37.30 -9.14 -40.32
CA THR A 7 36.89 -9.49 -38.97
C THR A 7 36.73 -8.25 -38.12
N VAL A 8 35.49 -7.97 -37.64
CA VAL A 8 35.20 -6.93 -36.69
C VAL A 8 35.49 -7.43 -35.27
N ARG A 9 36.45 -6.84 -34.58
CA ARG A 9 36.76 -7.08 -33.16
C ARG A 9 35.78 -6.33 -32.29
N ILE A 10 35.10 -7.03 -31.40
CA ILE A 10 34.25 -6.49 -30.32
C ILE A 10 35.20 -6.15 -29.14
N PRO A 11 35.12 -4.98 -28.53
CA PRO A 11 35.93 -4.65 -27.36
C PRO A 11 35.27 -5.29 -26.10
N THR A 12 36.09 -5.99 -25.34
CA THR A 12 35.77 -6.55 -24.01
C THR A 12 35.68 -5.41 -22.99
N PHE A 13 34.51 -5.25 -22.38
CA PHE A 13 34.33 -4.34 -21.25
C PHE A 13 34.95 -4.92 -19.97
N HIS A 14 35.94 -4.21 -19.44
CA HIS A 14 36.57 -4.48 -18.16
C HIS A 14 35.62 -4.14 -17.00
N ASN A 15 35.61 -5.04 -16.01
CA ASN A 15 34.93 -4.94 -14.74
C ASN A 15 35.10 -3.58 -14.04
N LEU A 16 34.00 -2.86 -13.84
CA LEU A 16 33.88 -1.83 -12.82
C LEU A 16 33.37 -2.44 -11.53
N ARG A 17 34.27 -2.68 -10.59
CA ARG A 17 33.96 -2.97 -9.19
C ARG A 17 33.18 -1.78 -8.61
N ARG A 18 31.85 -1.93 -8.45
CA ARG A 18 31.06 -1.03 -7.62
C ARG A 18 31.40 -1.26 -6.16
N SER A 19 31.87 -0.20 -5.49
CA SER A 19 32.30 -0.22 -4.11
C SER A 19 31.15 -0.54 -3.15
N ARG A 20 31.33 -1.57 -2.34
CA ARG A 20 30.43 -2.06 -1.28
C ARG A 20 30.31 -1.12 -0.06
N THR A 21 30.88 0.06 -0.11
CA THR A 21 30.98 0.98 1.03
C THR A 21 29.72 1.83 1.28
N HIS A 22 28.87 2.05 0.27
CA HIS A 22 27.70 2.92 0.46
C HIS A 22 26.48 2.20 1.06
N GLN A 23 26.43 0.88 0.97
CA GLN A 23 25.32 0.06 1.51
C GLN A 23 25.51 -0.33 2.98
N ARG A 24 26.74 -0.24 3.49
CA ARG A 24 27.04 -0.48 4.92
C ARG A 24 26.69 0.71 5.82
N SER A 25 26.83 1.92 5.33
CA SER A 25 26.55 3.15 6.12
C SER A 25 25.05 3.30 6.49
N LEU A 26 24.12 2.85 5.65
CA LEU A 26 22.70 2.96 5.93
C LEU A 26 22.20 1.88 6.91
N ASN A 27 22.81 0.70 6.93
CA ASN A 27 22.44 -0.37 7.87
C ASN A 27 22.99 -0.14 9.28
N GLU A 28 24.13 0.48 9.43
CA GLU A 28 24.73 0.74 10.75
C GLU A 28 23.98 1.83 11.52
N HIS A 29 23.36 2.81 10.82
CA HIS A 29 22.52 3.83 11.45
C HIS A 29 21.17 3.28 11.96
N PHE A 30 20.66 2.21 11.34
CA PHE A 30 19.38 1.59 11.74
C PHE A 30 19.55 0.61 12.92
N ILE A 31 20.69 -0.06 13.02
CA ILE A 31 21.00 -1.01 14.11
C ILE A 31 21.37 -0.27 15.40
N SER A 32 21.98 0.91 15.32
CA SER A 32 22.31 1.75 16.47
C SER A 32 21.08 2.24 17.25
N LEU A 33 19.91 2.35 16.58
CA LEU A 33 18.66 2.80 17.21
C LEU A 33 17.91 1.70 17.98
N LEU A 34 18.23 0.43 17.74
CA LEU A 34 17.60 -0.73 18.42
C LEU A 34 18.38 -1.25 19.62
N THR A 35 19.65 -0.86 19.78
CA THR A 35 20.52 -1.39 20.84
C THR A 35 20.52 -0.53 22.11
N PHE A 36 19.96 0.68 22.09
CA PHE A 36 19.91 1.58 23.25
C PHE A 36 18.76 1.31 24.23
N ALA A 37 17.90 0.34 23.99
CA ALA A 37 16.72 0.06 24.82
C ALA A 37 16.93 -1.07 25.84
N LYS A 38 18.18 -1.50 26.10
CA LYS A 38 18.41 -2.61 27.01
C LYS A 38 19.74 -2.48 27.77
N MET A 39 19.82 -1.54 28.71
CA MET A 39 20.75 -1.63 29.87
C MET A 39 20.43 -0.53 30.90
N GLU A 40 20.16 -1.03 32.10
CA GLU A 40 20.43 -0.52 33.46
C GLU A 40 19.53 0.56 34.06
N GLY A 41 18.90 0.14 35.17
CA GLY A 41 18.26 0.99 36.14
C GLY A 41 19.24 1.85 36.90
N SER A 42 19.00 3.13 36.91
CA SER A 42 19.37 4.03 38.01
C SER A 42 18.37 5.19 37.95
N GLU A 43 17.75 5.49 39.12
CA GLU A 43 16.88 6.65 39.30
C GLU A 43 17.65 7.92 39.03
N ILE A 44 17.33 8.57 37.90
CA ILE A 44 17.60 9.99 37.68
C ILE A 44 16.28 10.59 37.24
N THR A 45 15.76 11.45 38.11
CA THR A 45 14.67 12.38 37.75
C THR A 45 15.17 13.33 36.68
N GLU A 46 15.11 12.89 35.43
CA GLU A 46 15.27 13.79 34.29
C GLU A 46 13.89 14.19 33.80
N GLN A 47 13.68 15.50 33.76
CA GLN A 47 12.61 16.12 32.99
C GLN A 47 12.72 15.58 31.58
N VAL A 48 11.79 14.71 31.19
CA VAL A 48 11.63 14.23 29.82
C VAL A 48 11.19 15.41 28.99
N GLY A 49 12.14 16.11 28.38
CA GLY A 49 11.87 16.89 27.20
C GLY A 49 11.25 15.96 26.17
N GLU A 50 9.98 16.14 25.83
CA GLU A 50 9.34 15.48 24.70
C GLU A 50 10.23 15.71 23.48
N ASP A 51 10.96 14.67 23.08
CA ASP A 51 11.73 14.64 21.83
C ASP A 51 10.67 14.78 20.69
N SER A 52 10.51 15.99 20.22
CA SER A 52 9.58 16.35 19.14
C SER A 52 10.09 15.84 17.80
N ARG A 53 10.31 14.54 17.68
CA ARG A 53 10.37 13.89 16.38
C ARG A 53 9.00 14.05 15.74
N ALA A 54 8.94 14.88 14.72
CA ALA A 54 7.71 15.06 13.95
C ALA A 54 7.14 13.68 13.60
N LYS A 55 5.91 13.39 14.08
CA LYS A 55 5.26 12.09 13.81
C LYS A 55 5.21 11.86 12.32
N LYS A 56 5.57 10.65 11.89
CA LYS A 56 5.43 10.22 10.50
C LYS A 56 4.00 10.41 10.04
N LYS A 57 3.80 11.15 8.97
CA LYS A 57 2.47 11.50 8.49
C LYS A 57 2.08 10.62 7.30
N ILE A 58 0.93 9.95 7.42
CA ILE A 58 0.40 9.05 6.40
C ILE A 58 -0.86 9.65 5.77
N PHE A 59 -0.89 9.78 4.45
CA PHE A 59 -2.08 10.20 3.72
C PHE A 59 -2.95 8.96 3.39
N VAL A 60 -4.23 9.01 3.75
CA VAL A 60 -5.19 7.93 3.47
C VAL A 60 -6.26 8.43 2.51
N ALA A 61 -6.23 8.00 1.25
CA ALA A 61 -7.30 8.26 0.30
C ALA A 61 -8.48 7.32 0.54
N GLY A 62 -9.71 7.85 0.53
CA GLY A 62 -10.92 7.08 0.84
C GLY A 62 -11.11 6.82 2.34
N ALA A 63 -10.62 7.71 3.18
CA ALA A 63 -10.60 7.58 4.63
C ALA A 63 -11.99 7.37 5.29
N THR A 64 -13.09 7.81 4.68
CA THR A 64 -14.47 7.58 5.17
C THR A 64 -15.10 6.27 4.66
N GLY A 65 -14.37 5.49 3.85
CA GLY A 65 -14.79 4.16 3.43
C GLY A 65 -14.68 3.16 4.58
N SER A 66 -15.40 2.02 4.48
CA SER A 66 -15.40 1.01 5.55
C SER A 66 -14.02 0.43 5.87
N THR A 67 -13.14 0.28 4.89
CA THR A 67 -11.74 -0.13 5.11
C THR A 67 -10.88 1.09 5.48
N GLY A 68 -11.03 2.23 4.78
CA GLY A 68 -10.24 3.43 5.02
C GLY A 68 -10.37 3.97 6.45
N LYS A 69 -11.59 3.95 7.01
CA LYS A 69 -11.82 4.34 8.42
C LYS A 69 -10.99 3.49 9.38
N ARG A 70 -10.97 2.18 9.21
CA ARG A 70 -10.20 1.26 10.04
C ARG A 70 -8.70 1.46 9.90
N ILE A 71 -8.23 1.78 8.68
CA ILE A 71 -6.82 2.13 8.45
C ILE A 71 -6.47 3.40 9.23
N VAL A 72 -7.31 4.45 9.16
CA VAL A 72 -7.11 5.69 9.93
C VAL A 72 -7.03 5.40 11.42
N GLU A 73 -8.00 4.65 11.98
CA GLU A 73 -8.07 4.28 13.39
C GLU A 73 -6.80 3.53 13.85
N GLN A 74 -6.35 2.55 13.07
CA GLN A 74 -5.16 1.76 13.41
C GLN A 74 -3.86 2.54 13.27
N LEU A 75 -3.75 3.44 12.28
CA LEU A 75 -2.59 4.34 12.16
C LEU A 75 -2.47 5.26 13.37
N LEU A 76 -3.57 5.88 13.79
CA LEU A 76 -3.60 6.74 14.98
C LEU A 76 -3.23 5.94 16.24
N ALA A 77 -3.80 4.75 16.41
CA ALA A 77 -3.48 3.86 17.53
C ALA A 77 -1.99 3.45 17.59
N LYS A 78 -1.30 3.41 16.44
CA LYS A 78 0.15 3.17 16.34
C LYS A 78 0.99 4.46 16.44
N GLY A 79 0.38 5.60 16.70
CA GLY A 79 1.07 6.87 16.91
C GLY A 79 1.46 7.63 15.64
N PHE A 80 0.97 7.23 14.46
CA PHE A 80 1.15 8.01 13.24
C PHE A 80 0.28 9.27 13.26
N ALA A 81 0.74 10.32 12.60
CA ALA A 81 -0.12 11.40 12.19
C ALA A 81 -0.83 11.04 10.88
N VAL A 82 -2.11 11.33 10.74
CA VAL A 82 -2.91 10.93 9.58
C VAL A 82 -3.53 12.13 8.88
N LYS A 83 -3.33 12.21 7.56
CA LYS A 83 -4.12 13.05 6.66
C LYS A 83 -5.22 12.22 6.02
N ALA A 84 -6.43 12.37 6.50
CA ALA A 84 -7.61 11.68 5.98
C ALA A 84 -8.16 12.40 4.75
N GLY A 85 -7.84 11.87 3.56
CA GLY A 85 -8.32 12.36 2.27
C GLY A 85 -9.77 11.94 2.02
N VAL A 86 -10.68 12.91 1.91
CA VAL A 86 -12.13 12.70 1.82
C VAL A 86 -12.76 13.63 0.78
N ARG A 87 -13.87 13.21 0.17
CA ARG A 87 -14.63 14.03 -0.79
C ARG A 87 -15.49 15.09 -0.08
N ASP A 88 -16.05 14.72 1.06
CA ASP A 88 -16.96 15.53 1.86
C ASP A 88 -16.37 15.65 3.28
N VAL A 89 -15.85 16.85 3.60
CA VAL A 89 -15.17 17.13 4.85
C VAL A 89 -16.16 17.16 6.03
N ASP A 90 -17.36 17.70 5.84
CA ASP A 90 -18.35 17.84 6.93
C ASP A 90 -18.88 16.46 7.34
N LYS A 91 -19.20 15.61 6.37
CA LYS A 91 -19.56 14.22 6.64
C LYS A 91 -18.39 13.45 7.26
N ALA A 92 -17.17 13.74 6.88
CA ALA A 92 -15.99 13.07 7.43
C ALA A 92 -15.79 13.38 8.92
N ARG A 93 -16.05 14.60 9.36
CA ARG A 93 -15.96 14.99 10.78
C ARG A 93 -16.89 14.17 11.68
N THR A 94 -18.05 13.77 11.19
CA THR A 94 -18.97 12.90 11.93
C THR A 94 -18.60 11.42 11.84
N THR A 95 -17.98 11.01 10.73
CA THR A 95 -17.62 9.60 10.47
C THR A 95 -16.30 9.21 11.15
N LEU A 96 -15.32 10.14 11.13
CA LEU A 96 -13.99 9.97 11.73
C LEU A 96 -13.94 10.75 13.06
N SER A 97 -14.85 10.45 13.97
CA SER A 97 -15.08 11.18 15.24
C SER A 97 -13.92 11.06 16.24
N SER A 98 -12.70 11.24 15.78
CA SER A 98 -11.51 11.24 16.63
C SER A 98 -11.18 12.67 17.06
N ALA A 99 -11.08 12.87 18.38
CA ALA A 99 -10.50 14.07 18.97
C ALA A 99 -8.96 14.06 18.94
N ASP A 100 -8.34 13.07 18.27
CA ASP A 100 -6.90 12.95 18.19
C ASP A 100 -6.29 14.11 17.39
N PRO A 101 -5.43 14.93 18.00
CA PRO A 101 -4.78 16.06 17.33
C PRO A 101 -3.88 15.63 16.16
N SER A 102 -3.53 14.35 16.08
CA SER A 102 -2.75 13.77 14.98
C SER A 102 -3.59 13.48 13.72
N LEU A 103 -4.93 13.64 13.78
CA LEU A 103 -5.83 13.48 12.64
C LEU A 103 -6.11 14.82 11.96
N GLN A 104 -5.74 14.94 10.70
CA GLN A 104 -6.10 16.06 9.84
C GLN A 104 -7.05 15.58 8.73
N ILE A 105 -8.25 16.14 8.64
CA ILE A 105 -9.19 15.87 7.56
C ILE A 105 -8.94 16.86 6.43
N VAL A 106 -8.70 16.37 5.22
CA VAL A 106 -8.42 17.17 4.02
C VAL A 106 -9.35 16.80 2.87
N LYS A 107 -9.78 17.81 2.12
CA LYS A 107 -10.56 17.54 0.88
C LYS A 107 -9.66 16.91 -0.16
N ALA A 108 -10.04 15.73 -0.65
CA ALA A 108 -9.32 15.01 -1.70
C ALA A 108 -10.28 14.08 -2.46
N ASP A 109 -10.59 14.43 -3.69
CA ASP A 109 -11.29 13.56 -4.63
C ASP A 109 -10.30 13.05 -5.66
N VAL A 110 -10.14 11.72 -5.73
CA VAL A 110 -9.19 11.07 -6.63
C VAL A 110 -9.50 11.32 -8.12
N THR A 111 -10.71 11.75 -8.43
CA THR A 111 -11.15 12.06 -9.80
C THR A 111 -10.82 13.48 -10.24
N GLU A 112 -10.36 14.36 -9.33
CA GLU A 112 -10.09 15.77 -9.63
C GLU A 112 -8.66 16.05 -10.15
N GLY A 113 -7.89 15.00 -10.45
CA GLY A 113 -6.54 15.11 -11.02
C GLY A 113 -5.41 15.17 -9.99
N SER A 114 -4.20 14.93 -10.48
CA SER A 114 -3.02 14.77 -9.62
C SER A 114 -2.55 16.06 -8.93
N ASP A 115 -2.83 17.24 -9.49
CA ASP A 115 -2.40 18.52 -8.90
C ASP A 115 -3.13 18.83 -7.59
N LYS A 116 -4.46 18.67 -7.58
CA LYS A 116 -5.25 18.85 -6.37
C LYS A 116 -4.90 17.81 -5.30
N LEU A 117 -4.67 16.57 -5.72
CA LEU A 117 -4.24 15.51 -4.82
C LEU A 117 -2.84 15.79 -4.24
N ALA A 118 -1.91 16.30 -5.04
CA ALA A 118 -0.60 16.69 -4.56
C ALA A 118 -0.67 17.80 -3.50
N GLN A 119 -1.57 18.78 -3.68
CA GLN A 119 -1.82 19.81 -2.65
C GLN A 119 -2.37 19.19 -1.36
N ALA A 120 -3.30 18.24 -1.45
CA ALA A 120 -3.88 17.57 -0.30
C ALA A 120 -2.86 16.67 0.43
N ILE A 121 -2.02 15.94 -0.30
CA ILE A 121 -0.95 15.10 0.25
C ILE A 121 0.08 15.99 0.98
N GLY A 122 0.48 17.12 0.37
CA GLY A 122 1.48 18.03 0.93
C GLY A 122 2.89 17.43 0.93
N ASP A 123 3.86 18.23 1.40
CA ASP A 123 5.28 17.87 1.40
C ASP A 123 5.70 17.09 2.67
N ASP A 124 4.78 16.93 3.61
CA ASP A 124 4.99 16.33 4.92
C ASP A 124 4.44 14.90 5.05
N SER A 125 3.92 14.33 3.97
CA SER A 125 3.46 12.93 3.94
C SER A 125 4.59 11.99 3.52
N GLU A 126 4.83 10.93 4.31
CA GLU A 126 5.86 9.92 4.03
C GLU A 126 5.34 8.76 3.18
N ALA A 127 4.04 8.49 3.27
CA ALA A 127 3.40 7.43 2.52
C ALA A 127 1.95 7.78 2.18
N VAL A 128 1.43 7.11 1.15
CA VAL A 128 0.03 7.18 0.75
C VAL A 128 -0.58 5.79 0.81
N VAL A 129 -1.74 5.68 1.47
CA VAL A 129 -2.58 4.47 1.45
C VAL A 129 -3.83 4.76 0.64
N CYS A 130 -4.01 4.04 -0.46
CA CYS A 130 -5.17 4.12 -1.32
C CYS A 130 -6.20 3.05 -0.94
N ALA A 131 -7.23 3.45 -0.19
CA ALA A 131 -8.37 2.64 0.18
C ALA A 131 -9.65 3.09 -0.54
N THR A 132 -9.51 3.73 -1.71
CA THR A 132 -10.63 4.11 -2.56
C THR A 132 -11.15 2.88 -3.31
N GLY A 133 -12.43 2.92 -3.61
CA GLY A 133 -13.08 1.95 -4.47
C GLY A 133 -14.41 2.52 -4.92
N PHE A 134 -14.83 2.16 -6.12
CA PHE A 134 -16.12 2.58 -6.61
C PHE A 134 -17.25 2.00 -5.75
N ARG A 135 -18.38 2.68 -5.72
CA ARG A 135 -19.62 2.15 -5.15
C ARG A 135 -20.59 1.86 -6.29
N PRO A 136 -21.27 0.70 -6.27
CA PRO A 136 -22.26 0.38 -7.29
C PRO A 136 -23.29 1.52 -7.46
N GLY A 137 -23.56 1.88 -8.69
CA GLY A 137 -24.45 2.98 -9.05
C GLY A 137 -24.74 2.95 -10.57
N TRP A 138 -25.37 3.98 -11.07
CA TRP A 138 -25.75 4.08 -12.49
C TRP A 138 -24.59 4.48 -13.42
N ASP A 139 -23.47 4.97 -12.88
CA ASP A 139 -22.28 5.33 -13.67
C ASP A 139 -21.40 4.10 -13.91
N LEU A 140 -21.56 3.47 -15.05
CA LEU A 140 -20.76 2.30 -15.47
C LEU A 140 -19.27 2.64 -15.68
N LEU A 141 -18.92 3.93 -15.78
CA LEU A 141 -17.53 4.37 -15.86
C LEU A 141 -16.92 4.65 -14.48
N ALA A 142 -17.70 4.57 -13.41
CA ALA A 142 -17.21 4.83 -12.05
C ALA A 142 -16.00 3.98 -11.64
N PRO A 143 -15.91 2.67 -11.99
CA PRO A 143 -14.69 1.88 -11.71
C PRO A 143 -13.47 2.46 -12.42
N TRP A 144 -13.59 2.87 -13.68
CA TRP A 144 -12.48 3.47 -14.42
C TRP A 144 -12.09 4.83 -13.84
N LYS A 145 -13.06 5.68 -13.49
CA LYS A 145 -12.79 6.99 -12.89
C LYS A 145 -12.12 6.88 -11.52
N VAL A 146 -12.58 5.96 -10.66
CA VAL A 146 -12.14 5.85 -9.26
C VAL A 146 -11.01 4.85 -9.11
N ASP A 147 -11.20 3.60 -9.56
CA ASP A 147 -10.25 2.50 -9.29
C ASP A 147 -9.03 2.56 -10.22
N ASN A 148 -9.19 3.02 -11.47
CA ASN A 148 -8.07 3.19 -12.39
C ASN A 148 -7.51 4.62 -12.32
N PHE A 149 -8.17 5.59 -12.97
CA PHE A 149 -7.63 6.95 -13.11
C PHE A 149 -7.41 7.65 -11.77
N GLY A 150 -8.27 7.39 -10.78
CA GLY A 150 -8.10 7.91 -9.43
C GLY A 150 -6.82 7.40 -8.77
N THR A 151 -6.50 6.12 -8.95
CA THR A 151 -5.25 5.53 -8.45
C THR A 151 -4.04 6.08 -9.20
N VAL A 152 -4.12 6.21 -10.53
CA VAL A 152 -3.08 6.86 -11.35
C VAL A 152 -2.82 8.29 -10.87
N ASN A 153 -3.87 9.08 -10.65
CA ASN A 153 -3.77 10.44 -10.15
C ASN A 153 -3.06 10.50 -8.78
N LEU A 154 -3.33 9.55 -7.88
CA LEU A 154 -2.65 9.47 -6.59
C LEU A 154 -1.16 9.14 -6.74
N VAL A 155 -0.80 8.22 -7.62
CA VAL A 155 0.61 7.89 -7.90
C VAL A 155 1.35 9.10 -8.46
N GLU A 156 0.75 9.81 -9.42
CA GLU A 156 1.35 11.03 -9.97
C GLU A 156 1.44 12.16 -8.94
N ALA A 157 0.47 12.27 -8.03
CA ALA A 157 0.53 13.19 -6.91
C ALA A 157 1.67 12.85 -5.95
N CYS A 158 1.90 11.58 -5.66
CA CYS A 158 3.05 11.10 -4.88
C CYS A 158 4.37 11.52 -5.54
N ARG A 159 4.50 11.33 -6.85
CA ARG A 159 5.72 11.73 -7.60
C ARG A 159 5.98 13.23 -7.50
N LYS A 160 4.92 14.06 -7.62
CA LYS A 160 5.02 15.52 -7.48
C LYS A 160 5.46 15.97 -6.08
N ARG A 161 5.21 15.16 -5.05
CA ARG A 161 5.55 15.45 -3.65
C ARG A 161 6.72 14.63 -3.10
N ASN A 162 7.42 13.89 -3.98
CA ASN A 162 8.53 12.99 -3.59
C ASN A 162 8.13 11.95 -2.52
N VAL A 163 6.86 11.58 -2.46
CA VAL A 163 6.38 10.50 -1.61
C VAL A 163 6.68 9.17 -2.30
N ASN A 164 7.59 8.39 -1.75
CA ASN A 164 8.06 7.16 -2.38
C ASN A 164 7.50 5.88 -1.73
N ARG A 165 6.38 5.95 -1.00
CA ARG A 165 5.74 4.76 -0.42
C ARG A 165 4.25 4.79 -0.70
N PHE A 166 3.74 3.73 -1.36
CA PHE A 166 2.35 3.63 -1.79
C PHE A 166 1.75 2.27 -1.45
N ILE A 167 0.65 2.25 -0.71
CA ILE A 167 -0.11 1.03 -0.40
C ILE A 167 -1.43 1.09 -1.15
N LEU A 168 -1.74 0.07 -1.96
CA LEU A 168 -3.02 -0.06 -2.64
C LEU A 168 -3.86 -1.18 -2.03
N ILE A 169 -5.12 -0.90 -1.72
CA ILE A 169 -6.12 -1.95 -1.45
C ILE A 169 -6.82 -2.29 -2.77
N SER A 170 -6.46 -3.43 -3.33
CA SER A 170 -7.00 -3.96 -4.58
C SER A 170 -8.02 -5.09 -4.33
N SER A 171 -7.97 -6.19 -5.05
CA SER A 171 -8.84 -7.36 -4.89
C SER A 171 -8.14 -8.63 -5.42
N ILE A 172 -8.43 -9.80 -4.86
CA ILE A 172 -8.19 -11.06 -5.58
C ILE A 172 -8.98 -11.06 -6.90
N LEU A 173 -8.65 -11.96 -7.80
CA LEU A 173 -9.29 -12.11 -9.11
C LEU A 173 -9.12 -10.93 -10.08
N VAL A 174 -8.35 -9.88 -9.76
CA VAL A 174 -8.13 -8.79 -10.74
C VAL A 174 -7.55 -9.32 -12.05
N ASN A 175 -6.74 -10.36 -12.00
CA ASN A 175 -6.17 -11.06 -13.15
C ASN A 175 -6.91 -12.37 -13.49
N GLY A 176 -8.19 -12.49 -13.10
CA GLY A 176 -8.99 -13.70 -13.20
C GLY A 176 -9.04 -14.31 -14.61
N ALA A 177 -8.98 -13.47 -15.64
CA ALA A 177 -8.90 -13.95 -17.02
C ALA A 177 -7.64 -14.79 -17.26
N ALA A 178 -6.46 -14.31 -16.85
CA ALA A 178 -5.20 -15.05 -16.99
C ALA A 178 -5.12 -16.26 -16.05
N MET A 179 -5.84 -16.21 -14.91
CA MET A 179 -5.96 -17.33 -13.97
C MET A 179 -6.95 -18.42 -14.44
N GLY A 180 -7.57 -18.29 -15.60
CA GLY A 180 -8.62 -19.23 -16.05
C GLY A 180 -9.96 -19.10 -15.32
N GLN A 181 -10.19 -17.99 -14.60
CA GLN A 181 -11.36 -17.75 -13.74
C GLN A 181 -12.48 -16.99 -14.46
N LEU A 182 -12.54 -16.99 -15.80
CA LEU A 182 -13.56 -16.26 -16.57
C LEU A 182 -15.01 -16.67 -16.21
N LEU A 183 -15.22 -17.92 -15.84
CA LEU A 183 -16.52 -18.47 -15.43
C LEU A 183 -16.75 -18.40 -13.92
N ASN A 184 -15.82 -17.87 -13.15
CA ASN A 184 -15.97 -17.71 -11.71
C ASN A 184 -17.09 -16.68 -11.42
N PRO A 185 -18.14 -17.05 -10.65
CA PRO A 185 -19.28 -16.16 -10.39
C PRO A 185 -18.88 -14.82 -9.76
N ALA A 186 -17.87 -14.79 -8.89
CA ALA A 186 -17.36 -13.57 -8.28
C ALA A 186 -16.65 -12.69 -9.32
N TYR A 187 -15.87 -13.28 -10.23
CA TYR A 187 -15.23 -12.55 -11.33
C TYR A 187 -16.27 -11.90 -12.25
N ILE A 188 -17.29 -12.66 -12.63
CA ILE A 188 -18.39 -12.15 -13.49
C ILE A 188 -19.12 -11.03 -12.77
N PHE A 189 -19.57 -11.26 -11.53
CA PHE A 189 -20.33 -10.28 -10.75
C PHE A 189 -19.57 -8.96 -10.57
N LEU A 190 -18.27 -9.00 -10.24
CA LEU A 190 -17.47 -7.80 -10.02
C LEU A 190 -17.14 -7.03 -11.33
N ASN A 191 -17.23 -7.70 -12.48
CA ASN A 191 -17.00 -7.04 -13.78
C ASN A 191 -18.27 -6.60 -14.50
N VAL A 192 -19.44 -7.11 -14.15
CA VAL A 192 -20.73 -6.72 -14.77
C VAL A 192 -20.98 -5.20 -14.64
N PHE A 193 -20.54 -4.60 -13.54
CA PHE A 193 -20.72 -3.17 -13.28
C PHE A 193 -19.49 -2.35 -13.68
N GLY A 194 -19.16 -2.31 -14.97
CA GLY A 194 -18.12 -1.43 -15.52
C GLY A 194 -16.70 -1.99 -15.46
N LEU A 195 -16.52 -3.31 -15.47
CA LEU A 195 -15.22 -3.97 -15.53
C LEU A 195 -14.31 -3.59 -14.35
N THR A 196 -14.84 -3.66 -13.14
CA THR A 196 -14.15 -3.21 -11.92
C THR A 196 -12.80 -3.89 -11.71
N LEU A 197 -12.73 -5.20 -11.87
CA LEU A 197 -11.47 -5.95 -11.69
C LEU A 197 -10.45 -5.59 -12.77
N VAL A 198 -10.91 -5.36 -14.01
CA VAL A 198 -10.05 -4.91 -15.10
C VAL A 198 -9.51 -3.50 -14.83
N ALA A 199 -10.35 -2.57 -14.35
CA ALA A 199 -9.94 -1.23 -13.98
C ALA A 199 -8.86 -1.25 -12.87
N LYS A 200 -9.05 -2.09 -11.84
CA LYS A 200 -8.04 -2.30 -10.79
C LYS A 200 -6.75 -2.88 -11.33
N LEU A 201 -6.81 -3.89 -12.19
CA LEU A 201 -5.60 -4.48 -12.80
C LEU A 201 -4.80 -3.44 -13.60
N GLN A 202 -5.46 -2.56 -14.33
CA GLN A 202 -4.79 -1.48 -15.06
C GLN A 202 -4.09 -0.50 -14.10
N ALA A 203 -4.72 -0.17 -12.97
CA ALA A 203 -4.11 0.66 -11.94
C ALA A 203 -2.87 -0.03 -11.31
N GLU A 204 -2.95 -1.32 -11.01
CA GLU A 204 -1.81 -2.09 -10.52
C GLU A 204 -0.64 -2.09 -11.52
N ASN A 205 -0.94 -2.31 -12.80
CA ASN A 205 0.06 -2.27 -13.88
C ASN A 205 0.75 -0.90 -13.98
N TYR A 206 -0.01 0.18 -13.75
CA TYR A 206 0.55 1.52 -13.72
C TYR A 206 1.50 1.70 -12.51
N ILE A 207 1.07 1.30 -11.31
CA ILE A 207 1.88 1.37 -10.09
C ILE A 207 3.21 0.62 -10.28
N ARG A 208 3.17 -0.60 -10.80
CA ARG A 208 4.37 -1.43 -11.03
C ARG A 208 5.39 -0.75 -11.94
N LYS A 209 4.92 0.00 -12.94
CA LYS A 209 5.76 0.72 -13.92
C LYS A 209 6.20 2.10 -13.44
N SER A 210 5.61 2.63 -12.38
CA SER A 210 5.84 4.00 -11.92
C SER A 210 7.20 4.22 -11.24
N GLY A 211 7.83 3.16 -10.75
CA GLY A 211 9.06 3.20 -9.95
C GLY A 211 8.85 3.52 -8.47
N ILE A 212 7.61 3.82 -8.03
CA ILE A 212 7.30 4.05 -6.62
C ILE A 212 7.46 2.75 -5.81
N ASN A 213 7.90 2.83 -4.56
CA ASN A 213 7.91 1.68 -3.66
C ASN A 213 6.47 1.35 -3.25
N TYR A 214 5.95 0.24 -3.74
CA TYR A 214 4.56 -0.15 -3.52
C TYR A 214 4.39 -1.43 -2.70
N THR A 215 3.23 -1.54 -2.06
CA THR A 215 2.61 -2.82 -1.69
C THR A 215 1.18 -2.83 -2.23
N ILE A 216 0.85 -3.80 -3.05
CA ILE A 216 -0.50 -4.02 -3.56
C ILE A 216 -1.10 -5.17 -2.76
N ILE A 217 -2.14 -4.88 -2.00
CA ILE A 217 -2.86 -5.84 -1.18
C ILE A 217 -4.15 -6.22 -1.90
N ARG A 218 -4.31 -7.49 -2.23
CA ARG A 218 -5.48 -8.06 -2.88
C ARG A 218 -6.27 -8.90 -1.88
N PRO A 219 -7.24 -8.32 -1.16
CA PRO A 219 -8.07 -9.08 -0.24
C PRO A 219 -9.11 -9.92 -0.98
N GLY A 220 -9.50 -11.04 -0.36
CA GLY A 220 -10.72 -11.79 -0.69
C GLY A 220 -11.99 -11.02 -0.35
N GLY A 221 -13.13 -11.70 -0.28
CA GLY A 221 -14.42 -11.10 0.06
C GLY A 221 -14.38 -10.34 1.38
N LEU A 222 -14.67 -9.03 1.34
CA LEU A 222 -14.56 -8.14 2.49
C LEU A 222 -15.75 -8.29 3.46
N ARG A 223 -15.48 -8.58 4.73
CA ARG A 223 -16.49 -8.68 5.79
C ARG A 223 -16.39 -7.52 6.78
N ASN A 224 -17.51 -7.17 7.41
CA ASN A 224 -17.56 -6.17 8.49
C ASN A 224 -17.50 -6.80 9.89
N ASP A 225 -17.66 -8.11 9.97
CA ASP A 225 -17.63 -8.86 11.23
C ASP A 225 -16.23 -8.78 11.86
N PRO A 226 -16.13 -8.97 13.18
CA PRO A 226 -14.85 -9.08 13.86
C PRO A 226 -13.93 -10.12 13.19
N PRO A 227 -12.60 -9.96 13.31
CA PRO A 227 -11.65 -10.93 12.78
C PRO A 227 -11.95 -12.35 13.26
N THR A 228 -12.02 -13.30 12.32
CA THR A 228 -12.14 -14.73 12.62
C THR A 228 -11.03 -15.48 11.90
N GLY A 229 -10.23 -16.22 12.68
CA GLY A 229 -9.05 -16.90 12.15
C GLY A 229 -7.85 -15.97 11.89
N ASN A 230 -6.80 -16.54 11.36
CA ASN A 230 -5.55 -15.85 11.08
C ASN A 230 -5.41 -15.48 9.61
N VAL A 231 -4.64 -14.42 9.35
CA VAL A 231 -4.33 -13.97 7.98
C VAL A 231 -3.48 -15.02 7.29
N VAL A 232 -3.93 -15.44 6.12
CA VAL A 232 -3.17 -16.20 5.13
C VAL A 232 -2.77 -15.23 4.04
N MET A 233 -1.48 -15.20 3.71
CA MET A 233 -0.92 -14.33 2.68
C MET A 233 -0.25 -15.19 1.62
N GLU A 234 -0.65 -15.00 0.37
CA GLU A 234 -0.19 -15.75 -0.78
C GLU A 234 0.36 -14.82 -1.86
N PRO A 235 1.21 -15.34 -2.77
CA PRO A 235 1.64 -14.61 -3.96
C PRO A 235 0.46 -14.23 -4.84
N GLU A 236 0.70 -13.27 -5.74
CA GLU A 236 -0.29 -12.84 -6.73
C GLU A 236 -0.79 -14.00 -7.61
N ASP A 237 -2.05 -13.90 -8.04
CA ASP A 237 -2.72 -14.84 -8.93
C ASP A 237 -2.79 -16.29 -8.39
N THR A 238 -2.91 -16.41 -7.07
CA THR A 238 -2.98 -17.71 -6.37
C THR A 238 -4.38 -17.96 -5.81
N LEU A 239 -5.00 -16.94 -5.20
CA LEU A 239 -6.29 -17.09 -4.55
C LEU A 239 -7.45 -16.69 -5.48
N TYR A 240 -8.46 -17.53 -5.57
CA TYR A 240 -9.68 -17.28 -6.34
C TYR A 240 -10.95 -17.28 -5.47
N GLU A 241 -10.82 -17.57 -4.17
CA GLU A 241 -11.91 -17.58 -3.20
C GLU A 241 -11.40 -17.22 -1.80
N GLY A 242 -12.33 -17.07 -0.88
CA GLY A 242 -12.07 -16.75 0.53
C GLY A 242 -12.54 -15.36 0.91
N SER A 243 -12.49 -15.08 2.20
CA SER A 243 -12.92 -13.80 2.75
C SER A 243 -12.00 -13.35 3.89
N ILE A 244 -12.06 -12.08 4.22
CA ILE A 244 -11.26 -11.47 5.29
C ILE A 244 -12.01 -10.30 5.90
N SER A 245 -11.82 -10.04 7.20
CA SER A 245 -12.40 -8.86 7.82
C SER A 245 -11.69 -7.58 7.37
N ARG A 246 -12.44 -6.46 7.31
CA ARG A 246 -11.82 -5.16 6.99
C ARG A 246 -10.83 -4.70 8.04
N ASP A 247 -10.97 -5.16 9.28
CA ASP A 247 -10.00 -4.89 10.36
C ASP A 247 -8.65 -5.55 10.07
N GLN A 248 -8.66 -6.82 9.62
CA GLN A 248 -7.43 -7.52 9.21
C GLN A 248 -6.82 -6.91 7.93
N VAL A 249 -7.63 -6.48 6.97
CA VAL A 249 -7.11 -5.76 5.78
C VAL A 249 -6.43 -4.45 6.20
N ALA A 250 -7.02 -3.70 7.11
CA ALA A 250 -6.44 -2.48 7.65
C ALA A 250 -5.12 -2.77 8.39
N GLU A 251 -5.10 -3.84 9.18
CA GLU A 251 -3.89 -4.28 9.90
C GLU A 251 -2.76 -4.61 8.92
N VAL A 252 -3.02 -5.42 7.88
CA VAL A 252 -2.03 -5.73 6.84
C VAL A 252 -1.50 -4.46 6.16
N ALA A 253 -2.38 -3.49 5.87
CA ALA A 253 -1.99 -2.25 5.21
C ALA A 253 -1.10 -1.36 6.11
N VAL A 254 -1.39 -1.31 7.39
CA VAL A 254 -0.61 -0.55 8.38
C VAL A 254 0.73 -1.22 8.64
N GLU A 255 0.74 -2.54 8.80
CA GLU A 255 1.98 -3.32 8.97
C GLU A 255 2.89 -3.23 7.73
N ALA A 256 2.32 -3.19 6.53
CA ALA A 256 3.10 -3.01 5.30
C ALA A 256 3.96 -1.74 5.30
N LEU A 257 3.60 -0.72 6.07
CA LEU A 257 4.41 0.50 6.22
C LEU A 257 5.66 0.28 7.07
N ALA A 258 5.62 -0.67 8.00
CA ALA A 258 6.68 -0.93 8.97
C ALA A 258 7.73 -1.95 8.47
N TYR A 259 7.33 -2.85 7.56
CA TYR A 259 8.19 -3.96 7.13
C TYR A 259 8.78 -3.71 5.74
N PRO A 260 10.14 -3.63 5.60
CA PRO A 260 10.82 -3.54 4.31
C PRO A 260 10.49 -4.70 3.37
N GLU A 261 10.18 -5.87 3.91
CA GLU A 261 9.79 -7.08 3.18
C GLU A 261 8.50 -6.91 2.40
N ALA A 262 7.67 -5.91 2.74
CA ALA A 262 6.46 -5.56 2.01
C ALA A 262 6.73 -4.71 0.74
N SER A 263 7.98 -4.24 0.54
CA SER A 263 8.34 -3.36 -0.58
C SER A 263 8.28 -4.08 -1.92
N TYR A 264 7.69 -3.43 -2.91
CA TYR A 264 7.54 -3.92 -4.29
C TYR A 264 6.81 -5.26 -4.38
N LYS A 265 5.82 -5.49 -3.49
CA LYS A 265 5.07 -6.75 -3.43
C LYS A 265 3.61 -6.59 -3.79
N VAL A 266 3.09 -7.63 -4.42
CA VAL A 266 1.66 -7.91 -4.56
C VAL A 266 1.37 -9.12 -3.70
N VAL A 267 0.41 -8.98 -2.80
CA VAL A 267 0.03 -10.04 -1.86
C VAL A 267 -1.48 -10.26 -1.88
N GLU A 268 -1.89 -11.50 -1.94
CA GLU A 268 -3.29 -11.90 -1.83
C GLU A 268 -3.57 -12.35 -0.40
N ILE A 269 -4.65 -11.87 0.20
CA ILE A 269 -4.95 -12.13 1.61
C ILE A 269 -6.38 -12.61 1.84
N VAL A 270 -6.49 -13.65 2.63
CA VAL A 270 -7.74 -14.17 3.18
C VAL A 270 -7.56 -14.50 4.65
N SER A 271 -8.66 -14.78 5.37
CA SER A 271 -8.61 -15.27 6.75
C SER A 271 -9.07 -16.71 6.81
N ARG A 272 -8.33 -17.56 7.55
CA ARG A 272 -8.69 -18.96 7.76
C ARG A 272 -8.63 -19.32 9.26
N PRO A 273 -9.65 -19.98 9.81
CA PRO A 273 -9.67 -20.35 11.23
C PRO A 273 -8.57 -21.33 11.62
N ASP A 274 -8.21 -22.23 10.72
CA ASP A 274 -7.23 -23.32 10.88
C ASP A 274 -5.78 -22.88 10.53
N ALA A 275 -5.58 -21.68 10.00
CA ALA A 275 -4.26 -21.19 9.69
C ALA A 275 -3.46 -20.89 10.97
N PRO A 276 -2.14 -21.18 11.00
CA PRO A 276 -1.31 -20.78 12.12
C PRO A 276 -1.14 -19.26 12.17
N LYS A 277 -1.05 -18.70 13.38
CA LYS A 277 -0.69 -17.30 13.55
C LYS A 277 0.78 -17.09 13.16
N ARG A 278 1.05 -16.17 12.26
CA ARG A 278 2.40 -15.80 11.81
C ARG A 278 2.64 -14.32 12.00
N SER A 279 3.91 -13.93 12.17
CA SER A 279 4.30 -12.51 12.18
C SER A 279 4.15 -11.89 10.79
N TYR A 280 3.89 -10.59 10.71
CA TYR A 280 3.84 -9.88 9.41
C TYR A 280 5.19 -9.87 8.70
N HIS A 281 6.30 -9.85 9.46
CA HIS A 281 7.64 -10.07 8.91
C HIS A 281 7.71 -11.39 8.12
N ASP A 282 7.27 -12.51 8.73
CA ASP A 282 7.30 -13.82 8.08
C ASP A 282 6.29 -13.93 6.93
N LEU A 283 5.11 -13.32 7.08
CA LEU A 283 4.10 -13.30 6.03
C LEU A 283 4.64 -12.59 4.78
N PHE A 284 5.11 -11.34 4.91
CA PHE A 284 5.68 -10.62 3.77
C PHE A 284 6.98 -11.25 3.28
N GLY A 285 7.85 -11.74 4.19
CA GLY A 285 9.11 -12.38 3.86
C GLY A 285 8.95 -13.66 3.03
N SER A 286 7.86 -14.40 3.23
CA SER A 286 7.59 -15.65 2.48
C SER A 286 7.13 -15.40 1.04
N ILE A 287 6.66 -14.21 0.71
CA ILE A 287 6.16 -13.92 -0.64
C ILE A 287 7.33 -13.66 -1.59
N ARG A 288 7.42 -14.48 -2.61
CA ARG A 288 8.33 -14.26 -3.75
C ARG A 288 7.57 -13.58 -4.87
N GLN A 289 8.09 -12.46 -5.37
CA GLN A 289 7.53 -11.83 -6.58
C GLN A 289 7.90 -12.66 -7.81
N ARG A 290 6.96 -12.74 -8.76
CA ARG A 290 7.17 -13.36 -10.08
C ARG A 290 7.80 -12.37 -11.05
#